data_52df42f6433ede35945322aa4100aac6
#
_entry.id   52df42f6433ede35945322aa4100aac6
#
_cell.length_a   1.000
_cell.length_b   1.000
_cell.length_c   1.000
_cell.angle_alpha   90.00
_cell.angle_beta   90.00
_cell.angle_gamma   90.00
#
_symmetry.space_group_name_H-M   'P 1'
#
loop_
_entity.id
_entity.type
_entity.pdbx_description
1 polymer ?
#
loop_
_entity_poly.entity_id
_entity_poly.type
_entity_poly.pdbx_seq_one_letter_code
_entity_poly.pdbx_strand_id
1 'polypeptide(L)'
;MKKKKANIFKKIKIKYIVILVVVAALAYGLWSCFNMGSNQADITMMQGMGNVVDVVRRDINSEVSSTGVIEAKDTYNITALVSGEVVEANFEVGDKVEKDQVLYKIDVSSAKAELDNASNSLNRANKSLEDVNKDYGSITSKYSGRTYKSNRSGYIKDINILPGDKVSAGTKLGTVYNDTTMKLKIPFLNTEAQQIQVGSPATITISDTYEELSATVVSISNKDEVLDGGRLVRYVNLQVQNPGGLTAATSAFAKVGDFTSAGEEKFAPLTDSELTADVPATVDIEKVLVSPGDYVKEGTAIFTITAESYEKMLRTYEDNVDNAKERVENAQLKLESANESIDKYTISSPIEGQVITKNYKVGDKIGSNSGKDNASTTLASIYDMNEYTFKMSVDEVDISKIKVGQEVRVESEAFKDKTYTGKVSNISLESTSNNGVSTYPVTVKLDEKGELLPGMNVQAYILLGTSKNTLCIPSGALMRGNQVYVQDKSVTTTDGIVPIGFRAVDVTTGLANANYVEILSGLSEGDKVYVESASSDMEEGEMEYYEGEGGY
;
A
#
# COMPACT_ATOMS: atom_id res chain seq x y z
N MET A 1 -49.23 -52.65 31.31
CA MET A 1 -48.07 -53.21 30.55
C MET A 1 -48.37 -54.57 29.90
N LYS A 2 -49.51 -54.77 29.17
CA LYS A 2 -49.84 -56.06 28.55
C LYS A 2 -50.33 -55.96 27.09
N LYS A 3 -50.17 -54.86 26.38
CA LYS A 3 -50.59 -54.69 24.98
C LYS A 3 -49.52 -54.47 23.92
N LYS A 4 -48.21 -54.45 24.30
CA LYS A 4 -47.09 -54.25 23.34
C LYS A 4 -46.36 -55.52 22.88
N LYS A 5 -46.61 -56.68 23.47
CA LYS A 5 -45.95 -57.97 23.09
C LYS A 5 -46.60 -58.77 21.98
N ALA A 6 -47.87 -58.52 21.61
CA ALA A 6 -48.56 -59.29 20.61
C ALA A 6 -48.24 -58.90 19.15
N ASN A 7 -47.73 -57.68 18.89
CA ASN A 7 -47.50 -57.22 17.51
C ASN A 7 -46.07 -57.56 16.96
N ILE A 8 -45.17 -58.00 17.80
CA ILE A 8 -43.79 -58.32 17.38
C ILE A 8 -43.73 -59.72 16.77
N PHE A 9 -44.51 -60.66 17.29
CA PHE A 9 -44.55 -62.03 16.76
C PHE A 9 -45.29 -62.18 15.38
N LYS A 10 -46.19 -61.27 15.04
CA LYS A 10 -46.83 -61.25 13.71
C LYS A 10 -45.90 -60.72 12.61
N LYS A 11 -45.04 -59.74 12.91
CA LYS A 11 -44.03 -59.19 11.96
C LYS A 11 -42.86 -60.12 11.66
N ILE A 12 -42.54 -60.99 12.62
CA ILE A 12 -41.46 -61.98 12.44
C ILE A 12 -41.84 -63.08 11.48
N LYS A 13 -43.07 -63.59 11.57
CA LYS A 13 -43.58 -64.63 10.65
C LYS A 13 -43.70 -64.18 9.19
N ILE A 14 -44.08 -62.93 8.95
CA ILE A 14 -44.16 -62.37 7.60
C ILE A 14 -42.78 -62.19 6.97
N LYS A 15 -41.78 -61.78 7.72
CA LYS A 15 -40.40 -61.65 7.20
C LYS A 15 -39.78 -62.99 6.80
N TYR A 16 -40.05 -64.06 7.52
CA TYR A 16 -39.54 -65.39 7.14
C TYR A 16 -40.30 -65.97 5.93
N ILE A 17 -41.60 -65.66 5.75
CA ILE A 17 -42.35 -66.06 4.56
C ILE A 17 -41.83 -65.29 3.33
N VAL A 18 -41.54 -64.00 3.45
CA VAL A 18 -40.97 -63.21 2.33
C VAL A 18 -39.56 -63.70 1.95
N ILE A 19 -38.75 -64.05 2.91
CA ILE A 19 -37.41 -64.60 2.67
C ILE A 19 -37.50 -65.96 1.98
N LEU A 20 -38.43 -66.78 2.39
CA LEU A 20 -38.66 -68.10 1.80
C LEU A 20 -39.20 -68.06 0.34
N VAL A 21 -40.02 -67.04 0.05
CA VAL A 21 -40.50 -66.78 -1.33
C VAL A 21 -39.35 -66.23 -2.21
N VAL A 22 -38.53 -65.37 -1.68
CA VAL A 22 -37.34 -64.81 -2.42
C VAL A 22 -36.31 -65.90 -2.68
N VAL A 23 -36.05 -66.81 -1.72
CA VAL A 23 -35.15 -67.96 -1.90
C VAL A 23 -35.69 -68.95 -2.89
N ALA A 24 -37.01 -69.19 -2.86
CA ALA A 24 -37.70 -70.06 -3.85
C ALA A 24 -37.70 -69.49 -5.26
N ALA A 25 -37.85 -68.15 -5.39
CA ALA A 25 -37.75 -67.44 -6.68
C ALA A 25 -36.33 -67.46 -7.24
N LEU A 26 -35.31 -67.29 -6.38
CA LEU A 26 -33.92 -67.44 -6.78
C LEU A 26 -33.51 -68.84 -7.15
N ALA A 27 -34.03 -69.87 -6.43
CA ALA A 27 -33.81 -71.26 -6.75
C ALA A 27 -34.53 -71.66 -8.08
N TYR A 28 -35.72 -71.13 -8.33
CA TYR A 28 -36.39 -71.30 -9.59
C TYR A 28 -35.73 -70.62 -10.77
N GLY A 29 -35.16 -69.43 -10.55
CA GLY A 29 -34.35 -68.70 -11.53
C GLY A 29 -33.05 -69.48 -11.89
N LEU A 30 -32.36 -70.01 -10.87
CA LEU A 30 -31.15 -70.82 -11.08
C LEU A 30 -31.50 -72.18 -11.74
N TRP A 31 -32.65 -72.77 -11.41
CA TRP A 31 -33.08 -74.00 -12.05
C TRP A 31 -33.52 -73.77 -13.51
N SER A 32 -34.12 -72.65 -13.81
CA SER A 32 -34.47 -72.24 -15.16
C SER A 32 -33.26 -71.96 -16.04
N CYS A 33 -32.18 -71.38 -15.47
CA CYS A 33 -30.94 -71.20 -16.18
C CYS A 33 -30.16 -72.52 -16.41
N PHE A 34 -30.35 -73.52 -15.53
CA PHE A 34 -29.62 -74.80 -15.66
C PHE A 34 -30.34 -75.77 -16.57
N ASN A 35 -31.60 -75.56 -16.90
CA ASN A 35 -32.45 -76.48 -17.72
C ASN A 35 -32.63 -75.97 -19.16
N MET A 36 -31.93 -74.96 -19.60
CA MET A 36 -31.81 -74.63 -21.01
C MET A 36 -30.74 -75.56 -21.61
N GLY A 37 -31.17 -76.72 -21.86
CA GLY A 37 -30.44 -77.83 -22.45
C GLY A 37 -29.84 -77.45 -23.77
N SER A 38 -28.64 -77.95 -23.93
CA SER A 38 -27.91 -78.22 -25.14
C SER A 38 -28.82 -78.38 -26.39
N ASN A 39 -29.11 -77.31 -27.09
CA ASN A 39 -29.27 -77.38 -28.51
C ASN A 39 -27.91 -77.05 -29.15
N GLN A 40 -27.25 -78.10 -29.65
CA GLN A 40 -26.25 -77.94 -30.67
C GLN A 40 -26.93 -77.26 -31.86
N ALA A 41 -26.90 -75.92 -31.85
CA ALA A 41 -27.08 -75.14 -33.05
C ALA A 41 -25.72 -75.04 -33.72
N ASP A 42 -25.66 -75.58 -34.90
CA ASP A 42 -24.57 -75.35 -35.84
C ASP A 42 -23.96 -73.97 -35.70
N ILE A 43 -22.69 -73.97 -35.42
CA ILE A 43 -21.86 -72.76 -35.61
C ILE A 43 -21.72 -72.56 -37.12
N THR A 44 -22.77 -72.10 -37.74
CA THR A 44 -22.69 -71.44 -39.05
C THR A 44 -22.19 -70.07 -38.75
N MET A 45 -20.92 -69.85 -39.13
CA MET A 45 -20.20 -68.61 -39.09
C MET A 45 -21.11 -67.41 -39.35
N MET A 46 -21.44 -66.61 -38.31
CA MET A 46 -21.75 -65.20 -38.49
C MET A 46 -20.43 -64.51 -38.85
N GLN A 47 -20.06 -64.58 -40.12
CA GLN A 47 -19.15 -63.64 -40.73
C GLN A 47 -19.78 -62.25 -40.51
N GLY A 48 -19.17 -61.44 -39.65
CA GLY A 48 -19.51 -60.05 -39.52
C GLY A 48 -19.53 -59.43 -40.93
N MET A 49 -20.69 -58.95 -41.32
CA MET A 49 -20.85 -58.21 -42.59
C MET A 49 -20.09 -56.86 -42.43
N GLY A 50 -18.78 -56.89 -42.53
CA GLY A 50 -17.99 -55.68 -42.75
C GLY A 50 -18.26 -55.16 -44.16
N ASN A 51 -18.40 -53.86 -44.27
CA ASN A 51 -18.52 -53.24 -45.58
C ASN A 51 -17.18 -53.22 -46.30
N VAL A 52 -17.18 -53.48 -47.58
CA VAL A 52 -16.00 -53.34 -48.45
C VAL A 52 -16.03 -51.98 -49.12
N VAL A 53 -14.98 -51.21 -48.95
CA VAL A 53 -14.88 -49.83 -49.47
C VAL A 53 -13.68 -49.72 -50.36
N ASP A 54 -13.81 -48.98 -51.49
CA ASP A 54 -12.71 -48.72 -52.41
C ASP A 54 -11.76 -47.68 -51.83
N VAL A 55 -10.45 -47.91 -52.00
CA VAL A 55 -9.39 -46.90 -51.73
C VAL A 55 -9.45 -45.85 -52.83
N VAL A 56 -9.75 -44.60 -52.44
CA VAL A 56 -9.94 -43.50 -53.35
C VAL A 56 -9.06 -42.33 -53.03
N ARG A 57 -8.77 -41.53 -54.02
CA ARG A 57 -8.07 -40.26 -53.77
C ARG A 57 -9.03 -39.18 -53.36
N ARG A 58 -8.67 -38.47 -52.32
CA ARG A 58 -9.43 -37.29 -51.84
C ARG A 58 -8.50 -36.31 -51.11
N ASP A 59 -9.02 -35.14 -50.89
CA ASP A 59 -8.38 -34.17 -49.99
C ASP A 59 -8.72 -34.56 -48.53
N ILE A 60 -7.74 -34.54 -47.65
CA ILE A 60 -7.87 -34.78 -46.25
C ILE A 60 -7.31 -33.61 -45.45
N ASN A 61 -8.11 -33.10 -44.54
CA ASN A 61 -7.70 -32.13 -43.54
C ASN A 61 -7.69 -32.80 -42.17
N SER A 62 -6.62 -32.63 -41.45
CA SER A 62 -6.54 -33.00 -40.02
C SER A 62 -6.75 -31.74 -39.19
N GLU A 63 -7.76 -31.75 -38.36
CA GLU A 63 -8.16 -30.60 -37.51
C GLU A 63 -8.30 -31.04 -36.07
N VAL A 64 -7.86 -30.16 -35.14
CA VAL A 64 -8.19 -30.29 -33.71
C VAL A 64 -9.33 -29.32 -33.42
N SER A 65 -10.40 -29.82 -32.80
CA SER A 65 -11.53 -29.01 -32.42
C SER A 65 -11.70 -28.93 -30.92
N SER A 66 -12.09 -27.78 -30.42
CA SER A 66 -12.41 -27.56 -29.01
C SER A 66 -13.36 -26.38 -28.87
N THR A 67 -14.09 -26.35 -27.77
CA THR A 67 -14.94 -25.21 -27.41
C THR A 67 -14.16 -24.16 -26.62
N GLY A 68 -14.58 -22.91 -26.75
CA GLY A 68 -14.06 -21.80 -25.96
C GLY A 68 -15.15 -20.77 -25.69
N VAL A 69 -14.88 -19.87 -24.78
CA VAL A 69 -15.74 -18.72 -24.48
C VAL A 69 -15.05 -17.45 -24.92
N ILE A 70 -15.73 -16.61 -25.66
CA ILE A 70 -15.21 -15.32 -26.10
C ILE A 70 -14.94 -14.45 -24.88
N GLU A 71 -13.73 -13.93 -24.78
CA GLU A 71 -13.30 -12.99 -23.76
C GLU A 71 -12.88 -11.68 -24.46
N ALA A 72 -13.10 -10.56 -23.80
CA ALA A 72 -12.47 -9.29 -24.21
C ALA A 72 -10.95 -9.40 -24.04
N LYS A 73 -10.19 -8.61 -24.77
CA LYS A 73 -8.71 -8.59 -24.69
C LYS A 73 -8.23 -8.41 -23.27
N ASP A 74 -8.74 -7.36 -22.62
CA ASP A 74 -8.47 -7.04 -21.23
C ASP A 74 -9.79 -6.80 -20.48
N THR A 75 -9.86 -7.30 -19.28
CA THR A 75 -10.99 -7.11 -18.37
C THR A 75 -10.49 -6.55 -17.07
N TYR A 76 -11.07 -5.46 -16.62
CA TYR A 76 -10.66 -4.79 -15.40
C TYR A 76 -11.83 -4.65 -14.44
N ASN A 77 -11.68 -5.23 -13.26
CA ASN A 77 -12.60 -5.04 -12.16
C ASN A 77 -12.10 -3.88 -11.29
N ILE A 78 -12.80 -2.77 -11.36
CA ILE A 78 -12.51 -1.57 -10.58
C ILE A 78 -12.88 -1.83 -9.14
N THR A 79 -11.93 -1.69 -8.23
CA THR A 79 -12.12 -1.86 -6.79
C THR A 79 -11.75 -0.60 -6.04
N ALA A 80 -12.38 -0.35 -4.90
CA ALA A 80 -11.99 0.76 -4.02
C ALA A 80 -10.92 0.30 -3.02
N LEU A 81 -9.92 1.15 -2.83
CA LEU A 81 -8.90 1.00 -1.80
C LEU A 81 -9.26 1.74 -0.50
N VAL A 82 -10.32 2.55 -0.54
CA VAL A 82 -10.80 3.37 0.57
C VAL A 82 -12.29 3.15 0.81
N SER A 83 -12.74 3.44 2.01
CA SER A 83 -14.16 3.42 2.38
C SER A 83 -14.73 4.84 2.41
N GLY A 84 -16.00 4.99 2.08
CA GLY A 84 -16.69 6.28 2.09
C GLY A 84 -17.96 6.27 1.28
N GLU A 85 -18.63 7.41 1.19
CA GLU A 85 -19.81 7.62 0.37
C GLU A 85 -19.42 8.04 -1.05
N VAL A 86 -20.06 7.47 -2.06
CA VAL A 86 -19.86 7.87 -3.46
C VAL A 86 -20.54 9.22 -3.69
N VAL A 87 -19.75 10.24 -4.01
CA VAL A 87 -20.26 11.60 -4.28
C VAL A 87 -20.40 11.90 -5.77
N GLU A 88 -19.69 11.18 -6.63
CA GLU A 88 -19.76 11.32 -8.09
C GLU A 88 -19.58 9.96 -8.78
N ALA A 89 -20.42 9.68 -9.78
CA ALA A 89 -20.37 8.47 -10.61
C ALA A 89 -21.00 8.76 -11.99
N ASN A 90 -20.33 9.59 -12.80
CA ASN A 90 -20.86 10.19 -14.05
C ASN A 90 -20.64 9.28 -15.26
N PHE A 91 -21.05 8.04 -15.18
CA PHE A 91 -21.02 7.07 -16.28
C PHE A 91 -22.13 6.04 -16.08
N GLU A 92 -22.53 5.36 -17.15
CA GLU A 92 -23.54 4.30 -17.10
C GLU A 92 -23.04 3.01 -17.76
N VAL A 93 -23.77 1.92 -17.51
CA VAL A 93 -23.50 0.63 -18.17
C VAL A 93 -23.70 0.79 -19.67
N GLY A 94 -22.69 0.38 -20.45
CA GLY A 94 -22.64 0.53 -21.90
C GLY A 94 -21.83 1.71 -22.38
N ASP A 95 -21.48 2.66 -21.51
CA ASP A 95 -20.65 3.81 -21.89
C ASP A 95 -19.22 3.40 -22.26
N LYS A 96 -18.64 4.10 -23.20
CA LYS A 96 -17.20 4.02 -23.50
C LYS A 96 -16.45 4.98 -22.60
N VAL A 97 -15.38 4.48 -21.99
CA VAL A 97 -14.50 5.24 -21.12
C VAL A 97 -13.08 5.22 -21.66
N GLU A 98 -12.38 6.32 -21.49
CA GLU A 98 -10.98 6.44 -21.85
C GLU A 98 -10.09 6.01 -20.68
N LYS A 99 -8.83 5.70 -20.98
CA LYS A 99 -7.83 5.48 -19.93
C LYS A 99 -7.68 6.74 -19.09
N ASP A 100 -7.56 6.58 -17.76
CA ASP A 100 -7.45 7.62 -16.74
C ASP A 100 -8.71 8.51 -16.60
N GLN A 101 -9.81 8.20 -17.28
CA GLN A 101 -11.10 8.86 -17.06
C GLN A 101 -11.61 8.57 -15.67
N VAL A 102 -12.01 9.62 -14.93
CA VAL A 102 -12.59 9.50 -13.59
C VAL A 102 -13.95 8.82 -13.66
N LEU A 103 -14.09 7.74 -12.91
CA LEU A 103 -15.33 6.95 -12.80
C LEU A 103 -16.09 7.27 -11.51
N TYR A 104 -15.38 7.23 -10.39
CA TYR A 104 -15.97 7.49 -9.09
C TYR A 104 -15.16 8.53 -8.33
N LYS A 105 -15.86 9.39 -7.60
CA LYS A 105 -15.29 10.16 -6.50
C LYS A 105 -15.98 9.75 -5.20
N ILE A 106 -15.18 9.45 -4.21
CA ILE A 106 -15.63 9.10 -2.85
C ILE A 106 -15.47 10.33 -1.98
N ASP A 107 -16.32 10.51 -0.96
CA ASP A 107 -16.22 11.61 -0.01
C ASP A 107 -14.84 11.64 0.65
N VAL A 108 -14.12 12.72 0.38
CA VAL A 108 -12.72 12.93 0.80
C VAL A 108 -12.64 13.75 2.12
N SER A 109 -13.77 14.07 2.74
CA SER A 109 -13.82 15.00 3.89
C SER A 109 -12.93 14.54 5.05
N SER A 110 -12.92 13.25 5.36
CA SER A 110 -12.07 12.70 6.42
C SER A 110 -10.58 12.72 6.07
N ALA A 111 -10.23 12.36 4.83
CA ALA A 111 -8.84 12.38 4.36
C ALA A 111 -8.31 13.81 4.24
N LYS A 112 -9.17 14.76 3.85
CA LYS A 112 -8.82 16.19 3.81
C LYS A 112 -8.55 16.75 5.22
N ALA A 113 -9.36 16.35 6.21
CA ALA A 113 -9.10 16.71 7.61
C ALA A 113 -7.77 16.11 8.12
N GLU A 114 -7.43 14.90 7.70
CA GLU A 114 -6.15 14.27 8.03
C GLU A 114 -4.98 15.02 7.36
N LEU A 115 -5.11 15.41 6.10
CA LEU A 115 -4.14 16.24 5.39
C LEU A 115 -3.92 17.59 6.08
N ASP A 116 -5.00 18.27 6.47
CA ASP A 116 -4.92 19.54 7.18
C ASP A 116 -4.22 19.37 8.55
N ASN A 117 -4.50 18.28 9.26
CA ASN A 117 -3.83 17.94 10.52
C ASN A 117 -2.33 17.64 10.32
N ALA A 118 -1.97 16.90 9.27
CA ALA A 118 -0.59 16.60 8.93
C ALA A 118 0.17 17.88 8.54
N SER A 119 -0.44 18.75 7.73
CA SER A 119 0.10 20.06 7.35
C SER A 119 0.34 20.96 8.57
N ASN A 120 -0.65 21.04 9.47
CA ASN A 120 -0.51 21.79 10.72
C ASN A 120 0.58 21.21 11.64
N SER A 121 0.76 19.87 11.63
CA SER A 121 1.82 19.21 12.38
C SER A 121 3.20 19.56 11.83
N LEU A 122 3.36 19.56 10.50
CA LEU A 122 4.61 19.98 9.84
C LEU A 122 4.94 21.44 10.15
N ASN A 123 3.94 22.34 10.08
CA ASN A 123 4.15 23.76 10.42
C ASN A 123 4.61 23.94 11.87
N ARG A 124 4.04 23.20 12.82
CA ARG A 124 4.49 23.23 14.23
C ARG A 124 5.90 22.67 14.40
N ALA A 125 6.23 21.59 13.70
CA ALA A 125 7.56 20.99 13.75
C ALA A 125 8.62 21.95 13.18
N ASN A 126 8.34 22.60 12.04
CA ASN A 126 9.22 23.60 11.45
C ASN A 126 9.45 24.80 12.38
N LYS A 127 8.39 25.30 13.00
CA LYS A 127 8.52 26.38 13.99
C LYS A 127 9.38 25.97 15.18
N SER A 128 9.18 24.74 15.69
CA SER A 128 10.00 24.20 16.78
C SER A 128 11.48 24.10 16.37
N LEU A 129 11.76 23.66 15.13
CA LEU A 129 13.13 23.62 14.60
C LEU A 129 13.75 25.01 14.49
N GLU A 130 12.97 26.01 14.06
CA GLU A 130 13.41 27.40 14.01
C GLU A 130 13.79 27.91 15.40
N ASP A 131 12.93 27.67 16.40
CA ASP A 131 13.14 28.09 17.78
C ASP A 131 14.41 27.45 18.37
N VAL A 132 14.60 26.16 18.25
CA VAL A 132 15.80 25.48 18.78
C VAL A 132 17.09 25.87 18.02
N ASN A 133 17.01 26.15 16.70
CA ASN A 133 18.15 26.70 15.95
C ASN A 133 18.54 28.09 16.43
N LYS A 134 17.54 28.91 16.75
CA LYS A 134 17.80 30.26 17.33
C LYS A 134 18.45 30.14 18.70
N ASP A 135 18.02 29.21 19.54
CA ASP A 135 18.62 28.96 20.84
C ASP A 135 20.05 28.46 20.70
N TYR A 136 20.30 27.51 19.78
CA TYR A 136 21.65 27.03 19.46
C TYR A 136 22.56 28.16 18.94
N GLY A 137 22.06 29.00 18.03
CA GLY A 137 22.77 30.15 17.52
C GLY A 137 23.08 31.20 18.59
N SER A 138 22.13 31.43 19.50
CA SER A 138 22.27 32.35 20.63
C SER A 138 23.37 31.88 21.59
N ILE A 139 23.35 30.60 21.97
CA ILE A 139 24.33 30.01 22.89
C ILE A 139 25.75 30.03 22.26
N THR A 140 25.85 29.62 20.99
CA THR A 140 27.12 29.61 20.24
C THR A 140 27.72 31.02 20.14
N SER A 141 26.90 32.03 19.88
CA SER A 141 27.30 33.43 19.80
C SER A 141 27.72 33.97 21.18
N LYS A 142 26.90 33.69 22.22
CA LYS A 142 27.17 34.15 23.60
C LYS A 142 28.52 33.65 24.11
N TYR A 143 28.88 32.39 23.83
CA TYR A 143 30.11 31.75 24.28
C TYR A 143 31.17 31.61 23.16
N SER A 144 31.05 32.44 22.12
CA SER A 144 32.02 32.47 21.03
C SER A 144 33.46 32.58 21.55
N GLY A 145 34.36 31.75 20.99
CA GLY A 145 35.75 31.66 21.45
C GLY A 145 35.90 30.98 22.83
N ARG A 146 34.89 30.21 23.26
CA ARG A 146 34.84 29.52 24.57
C ARG A 146 35.01 30.50 25.74
N THR A 147 34.50 31.72 25.61
CA THR A 147 34.66 32.78 26.63
C THR A 147 33.33 33.06 27.32
N TYR A 148 33.39 33.17 28.66
CA TYR A 148 32.35 33.80 29.44
C TYR A 148 32.60 35.32 29.51
N LYS A 149 31.57 36.10 29.23
CA LYS A 149 31.66 37.58 29.14
C LYS A 149 30.90 38.22 30.29
N SER A 150 31.41 39.35 30.76
CA SER A 150 30.76 40.16 31.80
C SER A 150 29.40 40.67 31.31
N ASN A 151 28.41 40.60 32.16
CA ASN A 151 27.08 41.22 31.99
C ASN A 151 26.98 42.59 32.69
N ARG A 152 28.12 43.13 33.16
CA ARG A 152 28.19 44.39 33.89
C ARG A 152 29.46 45.18 33.49
N SER A 153 29.39 46.51 33.67
CA SER A 153 30.52 47.38 33.49
C SER A 153 30.97 47.94 34.84
N GLY A 154 32.31 48.04 35.07
CA GLY A 154 32.89 48.55 36.26
C GLY A 154 34.30 48.00 36.51
N TYR A 155 34.89 48.33 37.63
CA TYR A 155 36.20 47.80 38.08
C TYR A 155 35.96 46.47 38.82
N ILE A 156 36.82 45.49 38.57
CA ILE A 156 36.84 44.25 39.32
C ILE A 156 37.41 44.54 40.73
N LYS A 157 36.61 44.32 41.75
CA LYS A 157 37.01 44.48 43.16
C LYS A 157 37.73 43.23 43.67
N ASP A 158 37.13 42.08 43.40
CA ASP A 158 37.67 40.76 43.73
C ASP A 158 37.25 39.73 42.66
N ILE A 159 38.06 38.69 42.52
CA ILE A 159 37.79 37.51 41.69
C ILE A 159 37.95 36.29 42.58
N ASN A 160 36.90 35.45 42.60
CA ASN A 160 36.78 34.29 43.51
C ASN A 160 36.87 32.96 42.75
N ILE A 161 37.37 32.97 41.53
CA ILE A 161 37.50 31.79 40.66
C ILE A 161 38.97 31.61 40.23
N LEU A 162 39.35 30.34 40.06
CA LEU A 162 40.67 29.93 39.63
C LEU A 162 40.60 29.00 38.40
N PRO A 163 41.67 28.88 37.61
CA PRO A 163 41.77 27.84 36.60
C PRO A 163 41.54 26.44 37.21
N GLY A 164 40.67 25.62 36.59
CA GLY A 164 40.30 24.31 37.09
C GLY A 164 39.01 24.29 37.95
N ASP A 165 38.51 25.45 38.36
CA ASP A 165 37.27 25.53 39.11
C ASP A 165 36.04 25.18 38.23
N LYS A 166 35.01 24.69 38.89
CA LYS A 166 33.70 24.42 38.28
C LYS A 166 32.75 25.58 38.55
N VAL A 167 32.19 26.12 37.48
CA VAL A 167 31.21 27.21 37.52
C VAL A 167 29.86 26.73 37.02
N SER A 168 28.82 26.96 37.82
CA SER A 168 27.42 26.74 37.45
C SER A 168 26.63 28.04 37.53
N ALA A 169 25.39 28.01 37.06
CA ALA A 169 24.51 29.18 37.17
C ALA A 169 24.42 29.67 38.63
N GLY A 170 24.56 30.98 38.82
CA GLY A 170 24.52 31.60 40.15
C GLY A 170 25.83 31.55 40.93
N THR A 171 26.88 30.88 40.44
CA THR A 171 28.20 30.91 41.09
C THR A 171 28.71 32.34 41.14
N LYS A 172 29.14 32.80 42.32
CA LYS A 172 29.76 34.11 42.51
C LYS A 172 31.18 34.09 41.93
N LEU A 173 31.40 34.86 40.86
CA LEU A 173 32.69 35.00 40.19
C LEU A 173 33.58 36.05 40.85
N GLY A 174 32.96 37.05 41.45
CA GLY A 174 33.65 38.18 42.07
C GLY A 174 32.69 39.34 42.33
N THR A 175 33.22 40.50 42.49
CA THR A 175 32.48 41.77 42.69
C THR A 175 32.94 42.81 41.69
N VAL A 176 32.00 43.50 41.08
CA VAL A 176 32.26 44.64 40.18
C VAL A 176 31.73 45.91 40.81
N TYR A 177 32.58 46.93 40.87
CA TYR A 177 32.17 48.23 41.37
C TYR A 177 32.46 49.31 40.34
N ASN A 178 31.69 50.40 40.40
CA ASN A 178 31.95 51.57 39.59
C ASN A 178 31.74 52.83 40.47
N ASP A 179 32.86 53.47 40.78
CA ASP A 179 32.88 54.68 41.56
C ASP A 179 33.29 55.92 40.75
N THR A 180 33.48 55.78 39.42
CA THR A 180 33.70 56.96 38.55
C THR A 180 32.52 57.91 38.58
N THR A 181 31.35 57.35 38.88
CA THR A 181 30.11 58.08 39.14
C THR A 181 29.58 57.61 40.49
N MET A 182 29.25 58.50 41.37
CA MET A 182 28.73 58.22 42.68
C MET A 182 27.25 58.62 42.72
N LYS A 183 26.50 57.86 43.52
CA LYS A 183 25.08 58.13 43.82
C LYS A 183 25.01 58.72 45.23
N LEU A 184 24.15 59.71 45.39
CA LEU A 184 23.78 60.20 46.71
C LEU A 184 22.25 60.14 46.83
N LYS A 185 21.76 59.28 47.71
CA LYS A 185 20.33 59.18 48.04
C LYS A 185 20.08 60.03 49.24
N ILE A 186 19.48 61.19 49.04
CA ILE A 186 19.40 62.22 50.10
C ILE A 186 17.98 62.68 50.35
N PRO A 187 17.54 62.89 51.63
CA PRO A 187 16.19 63.27 51.97
C PRO A 187 15.96 64.78 51.74
N PHE A 188 14.84 65.13 51.09
CA PHE A 188 14.29 66.48 51.04
C PHE A 188 12.92 66.50 51.75
N LEU A 189 12.47 67.62 52.30
CA LEU A 189 11.15 67.74 52.82
C LEU A 189 10.11 67.37 51.73
N ASN A 190 9.05 66.63 52.11
CA ASN A 190 8.07 66.14 51.17
C ASN A 190 7.52 67.25 50.26
N THR A 191 7.21 68.40 50.79
CA THR A 191 6.67 69.55 50.06
C THR A 191 7.65 70.12 49.03
N GLU A 192 8.95 70.02 49.34
CA GLU A 192 10.05 70.49 48.47
C GLU A 192 10.36 69.43 47.38
N ALA A 193 10.44 68.15 47.78
CA ALA A 193 10.69 67.05 46.86
C ALA A 193 9.66 66.95 45.74
N GLN A 194 8.40 67.33 46.00
CA GLN A 194 7.34 67.40 44.99
C GLN A 194 7.54 68.46 43.92
N GLN A 195 8.39 69.47 44.19
CA GLN A 195 8.72 70.52 43.25
C GLN A 195 10.02 70.27 42.47
N ILE A 196 10.81 69.28 42.92
CA ILE A 196 12.05 68.87 42.24
C ILE A 196 11.65 68.00 41.02
N GLN A 197 12.35 68.22 39.91
CA GLN A 197 12.13 67.44 38.70
C GLN A 197 13.36 66.57 38.39
N VAL A 198 13.12 65.37 37.81
CA VAL A 198 14.22 64.52 37.30
C VAL A 198 14.93 65.29 36.18
N GLY A 199 16.25 65.26 36.19
CA GLY A 199 17.13 65.99 35.29
C GLY A 199 17.52 67.38 35.81
N SER A 200 16.96 67.86 36.93
CA SER A 200 17.37 69.16 37.52
C SER A 200 18.82 69.13 37.97
N PRO A 201 19.56 70.23 37.77
CA PRO A 201 20.89 70.38 38.33
C PRO A 201 20.83 70.48 39.85
N ALA A 202 21.78 69.83 40.48
CA ALA A 202 21.95 69.86 41.95
C ALA A 202 23.41 70.23 42.31
N THR A 203 23.55 70.84 43.46
CA THR A 203 24.89 71.07 44.06
C THR A 203 24.98 70.19 45.30
N ILE A 204 26.02 69.41 45.38
CA ILE A 204 26.36 68.55 46.54
C ILE A 204 27.48 69.24 47.28
N THR A 205 27.34 69.44 48.59
CA THR A 205 28.37 69.98 49.48
C THR A 205 28.87 68.87 50.38
N ILE A 206 30.18 68.53 50.33
CA ILE A 206 30.80 67.51 51.16
C ILE A 206 30.84 68.03 52.61
N SER A 207 30.42 67.21 53.55
CA SER A 207 30.28 67.67 54.97
C SER A 207 31.57 68.06 55.62
N ASP A 208 32.64 67.36 55.32
CA ASP A 208 33.97 67.57 55.99
C ASP A 208 34.81 68.69 55.38
N THR A 209 34.73 68.84 54.01
CA THR A 209 35.63 69.77 53.30
C THR A 209 34.87 70.99 52.79
N TYR A 210 33.52 70.99 52.79
CA TYR A 210 32.67 72.02 52.21
C TYR A 210 32.89 72.24 50.68
N GLU A 211 33.53 71.26 50.05
CA GLU A 211 33.73 71.28 48.58
C GLU A 211 32.37 71.10 47.91
N GLU A 212 32.12 71.89 46.87
CA GLU A 212 30.87 71.82 46.07
C GLU A 212 31.06 71.04 44.77
N LEU A 213 30.24 70.08 44.55
CA LEU A 213 30.20 69.25 43.34
C LEU A 213 28.92 69.42 42.58
N SER A 214 29.03 69.50 41.27
CA SER A 214 27.83 69.50 40.39
C SER A 214 27.24 68.10 40.23
N ALA A 215 25.93 67.97 40.44
CA ALA A 215 25.22 66.70 40.35
C ALA A 215 23.93 66.91 39.55
N THR A 216 23.27 65.77 39.22
CA THR A 216 22.00 65.79 38.53
C THR A 216 21.00 64.90 39.28
N VAL A 217 19.76 65.33 39.35
CA VAL A 217 18.64 64.52 39.89
C VAL A 217 18.33 63.39 38.91
N VAL A 218 18.48 62.12 39.34
CA VAL A 218 18.21 60.94 38.51
C VAL A 218 16.83 60.37 38.75
N SER A 219 16.41 60.35 40.01
CA SER A 219 15.07 59.89 40.38
C SER A 219 14.61 60.44 41.72
N ILE A 220 13.35 60.46 41.95
CA ILE A 220 12.73 60.88 43.20
C ILE A 220 11.86 59.74 43.69
N SER A 221 11.99 59.40 45.00
CA SER A 221 11.16 58.37 45.63
C SER A 221 9.70 58.80 45.64
N ASN A 222 8.78 57.90 45.31
CA ASN A 222 7.34 58.14 45.46
C ASN A 222 6.82 57.82 46.87
N LYS A 223 7.71 57.35 47.75
CA LYS A 223 7.39 56.99 49.12
C LYS A 223 7.86 58.07 50.08
N ASP A 224 6.93 58.52 50.94
CA ASP A 224 7.26 59.42 52.04
C ASP A 224 7.79 58.61 53.21
N GLU A 225 8.85 59.10 53.83
CA GLU A 225 9.48 58.50 55.00
C GLU A 225 9.58 59.55 56.10
N VAL A 226 9.57 59.09 57.33
CA VAL A 226 9.66 59.98 58.50
C VAL A 226 11.08 59.89 59.07
N LEU A 227 11.79 61.00 59.11
CA LEU A 227 13.07 61.15 59.76
C LEU A 227 12.91 61.39 61.27
N ASP A 228 14.01 61.20 62.04
CA ASP A 228 14.05 61.53 63.43
C ASP A 228 13.60 62.98 63.67
N GLY A 229 12.74 63.16 64.67
CA GLY A 229 12.10 64.47 64.95
C GLY A 229 10.79 64.69 64.16
N GLY A 230 10.24 63.64 63.45
CA GLY A 230 8.89 63.69 62.85
C GLY A 230 8.81 64.42 61.51
N ARG A 231 9.93 64.72 60.88
CA ARG A 231 9.97 65.39 59.55
C ARG A 231 9.59 64.41 58.43
N LEU A 232 8.59 64.72 57.67
CA LEU A 232 8.16 63.93 56.50
C LEU A 232 9.06 64.30 55.31
N VAL A 233 9.76 63.32 54.75
CA VAL A 233 10.73 63.50 53.64
C VAL A 233 10.46 62.53 52.51
N ARG A 234 11.00 62.89 51.34
CA ARG A 234 11.19 62.00 50.17
C ARG A 234 12.66 61.96 49.84
N TYR A 235 13.14 60.78 49.48
CA TYR A 235 14.50 60.65 48.99
C TYR A 235 14.65 61.00 47.53
N VAL A 236 15.61 61.86 47.21
CA VAL A 236 16.05 62.24 45.90
C VAL A 236 17.37 61.55 45.60
N ASN A 237 17.46 60.85 44.49
CA ASN A 237 18.69 60.22 44.05
C ASN A 237 19.44 61.20 43.12
N LEU A 238 20.62 61.56 43.51
CA LEU A 238 21.54 62.43 42.78
C LEU A 238 22.68 61.58 42.22
N GLN A 239 23.19 61.97 41.05
CA GLN A 239 24.34 61.37 40.43
C GLN A 239 25.38 62.43 40.23
N VAL A 240 26.62 62.12 40.64
CA VAL A 240 27.78 63.04 40.58
C VAL A 240 29.01 62.33 39.99
N GLN A 241 29.77 62.97 39.15
CA GLN A 241 31.10 62.50 38.72
C GLN A 241 32.06 62.52 39.89
N ASN A 242 32.74 61.39 40.13
CA ASN A 242 33.77 61.35 41.19
C ASN A 242 35.04 62.03 40.73
N PRO A 243 35.50 63.14 41.37
CA PRO A 243 36.71 63.76 41.01
C PRO A 243 37.97 62.97 41.43
N GLY A 244 37.82 61.80 42.03
CA GLY A 244 38.86 60.87 42.46
C GLY A 244 39.04 60.77 43.98
N GLY A 245 38.19 61.44 44.76
CA GLY A 245 38.29 61.46 46.24
C GLY A 245 37.01 61.00 46.96
N LEU A 246 35.90 60.83 46.26
CA LEU A 246 34.63 60.40 46.86
C LEU A 246 34.68 58.94 47.17
N THR A 247 34.31 58.60 48.38
CA THR A 247 34.19 57.21 48.84
C THR A 247 32.79 56.96 49.46
N ALA A 248 32.46 55.73 49.71
CA ALA A 248 31.20 55.34 50.43
C ALA A 248 31.22 55.80 51.90
N ALA A 249 32.33 56.27 52.42
CA ALA A 249 32.44 56.84 53.76
C ALA A 249 32.18 58.38 53.79
N THR A 250 32.28 59.05 52.66
CA THR A 250 32.06 60.48 52.52
C THR A 250 30.62 60.87 52.69
N SER A 251 30.28 61.79 53.57
CA SER A 251 28.95 62.33 53.81
C SER A 251 28.83 63.71 53.10
N ALA A 252 27.60 64.02 52.68
CA ALA A 252 27.32 65.27 52.00
C ALA A 252 25.88 65.75 52.21
N PHE A 253 25.69 67.06 52.06
CA PHE A 253 24.39 67.70 51.86
C PHE A 253 24.16 67.98 50.38
N ALA A 254 22.89 68.22 50.01
CA ALA A 254 22.57 68.58 48.61
C ALA A 254 21.62 69.78 48.56
N LYS A 255 21.74 70.54 47.47
CA LYS A 255 20.85 71.64 47.14
C LYS A 255 20.34 71.44 45.71
N VAL A 256 19.00 71.50 45.51
CA VAL A 256 18.40 71.45 44.19
C VAL A 256 17.54 72.69 44.01
N GLY A 257 17.97 73.59 43.13
CA GLY A 257 17.39 74.92 43.07
C GLY A 257 17.49 75.64 44.40
N ASP A 258 16.39 76.08 44.99
CA ASP A 258 16.36 76.76 46.30
C ASP A 258 16.20 75.81 47.48
N PHE A 259 15.96 74.50 47.22
CA PHE A 259 15.72 73.51 48.26
C PHE A 259 17.02 72.86 48.76
N THR A 260 17.16 72.75 50.08
CA THR A 260 18.29 72.09 50.71
C THR A 260 17.82 70.79 51.35
N SER A 261 18.73 69.78 51.30
CA SER A 261 18.43 68.49 51.89
C SER A 261 18.15 68.57 53.40
N ALA A 262 17.19 67.73 53.84
CA ALA A 262 16.77 67.66 55.24
C ALA A 262 17.77 66.96 56.17
N GLY A 263 18.86 66.40 55.64
CA GLY A 263 19.96 65.75 56.34
C GLY A 263 21.11 65.47 55.41
N GLU A 264 22.20 64.97 55.97
CA GLU A 264 23.33 64.43 55.23
C GLU A 264 23.21 62.96 54.97
N GLU A 265 23.81 62.51 53.90
CA GLU A 265 23.84 61.10 53.51
C GLU A 265 25.18 60.77 52.92
N LYS A 266 25.45 59.44 52.89
CA LYS A 266 26.74 58.94 52.36
C LYS A 266 26.57 58.61 50.85
N PHE A 267 27.66 58.77 50.14
CA PHE A 267 27.74 58.36 48.79
C PHE A 267 27.72 56.83 48.65
N ALA A 268 27.23 56.36 47.53
CA ALA A 268 27.33 54.97 47.11
C ALA A 268 27.89 54.90 45.68
N PRO A 269 28.71 53.95 45.34
CA PRO A 269 29.16 53.75 43.96
C PRO A 269 27.99 53.51 43.04
N LEU A 270 28.12 53.86 41.78
CA LEU A 270 27.10 53.63 40.76
C LEU A 270 26.74 52.14 40.68
N THR A 271 27.78 51.30 40.74
CA THR A 271 27.65 49.85 40.77
C THR A 271 28.52 49.30 41.88
N ASP A 272 27.97 48.52 42.77
CA ASP A 272 28.62 47.62 43.73
C ASP A 272 27.77 46.39 43.82
N SER A 273 28.11 45.40 42.99
CA SER A 273 27.27 44.22 42.84
C SER A 273 28.09 43.00 42.53
N GLU A 274 27.60 41.89 43.02
CA GLU A 274 28.20 40.59 42.72
C GLU A 274 28.12 40.28 41.22
N LEU A 275 29.23 39.81 40.68
CA LEU A 275 29.32 39.21 39.37
C LEU A 275 29.03 37.73 39.53
N THR A 276 27.86 37.32 39.11
CA THR A 276 27.39 35.93 39.17
C THR A 276 27.40 35.31 37.79
N ALA A 277 27.76 34.04 37.72
CA ALA A 277 27.75 33.29 36.47
C ALA A 277 26.32 33.05 35.97
N ASP A 278 26.12 33.27 34.67
CA ASP A 278 24.93 32.95 33.92
C ASP A 278 25.30 31.95 32.83
N VAL A 279 25.63 30.72 33.23
CA VAL A 279 25.97 29.60 32.33
C VAL A 279 24.85 28.59 32.33
N PRO A 280 24.47 27.98 31.17
CA PRO A 280 23.36 27.06 31.07
C PRO A 280 23.66 25.65 31.62
N ALA A 281 24.94 25.35 31.81
CA ALA A 281 25.44 24.11 32.40
C ALA A 281 26.70 24.37 33.21
N THR A 282 27.05 23.42 34.08
CA THR A 282 28.35 23.51 34.81
C THR A 282 29.49 23.38 33.82
N VAL A 283 30.43 24.34 33.87
CA VAL A 283 31.62 24.41 33.03
C VAL A 283 32.88 24.46 33.85
N ASP A 284 33.97 23.90 33.33
CA ASP A 284 35.30 23.98 33.95
C ASP A 284 36.07 25.18 33.35
N ILE A 285 36.72 25.95 34.21
CA ILE A 285 37.51 27.11 33.82
C ILE A 285 38.88 26.67 33.29
N GLU A 286 39.22 27.10 32.07
CA GLU A 286 40.56 26.91 31.50
C GLU A 286 41.51 28.00 31.97
N LYS A 287 41.11 29.28 31.86
CA LYS A 287 41.89 30.45 32.28
C LYS A 287 40.98 31.56 32.77
N VAL A 288 41.44 32.32 33.76
CA VAL A 288 40.85 33.59 34.18
C VAL A 288 41.58 34.72 33.44
N LEU A 289 40.82 35.63 32.83
CA LEU A 289 41.32 36.66 31.92
C LEU A 289 41.37 38.06 32.53
N VAL A 290 40.86 38.23 33.73
CA VAL A 290 40.77 39.51 34.46
C VAL A 290 41.38 39.40 35.85
N SER A 291 41.87 40.55 36.37
CA SER A 291 42.47 40.68 37.69
C SER A 291 41.72 41.75 38.49
N PRO A 292 41.80 41.73 39.84
CA PRO A 292 41.38 42.88 40.66
C PRO A 292 42.04 44.19 40.21
N GLY A 293 41.22 45.24 40.04
CA GLY A 293 41.60 46.51 39.52
C GLY A 293 41.41 46.75 38.02
N ASP A 294 41.13 45.67 37.25
CA ASP A 294 40.83 45.81 35.82
C ASP A 294 39.41 46.41 35.62
N TYR A 295 39.33 47.30 34.62
CA TYR A 295 38.03 47.82 34.19
C TYR A 295 37.43 46.94 33.10
N VAL A 296 36.26 46.40 33.36
CA VAL A 296 35.51 45.59 32.41
C VAL A 296 34.29 46.35 31.91
N LYS A 297 33.97 46.19 30.64
CA LYS A 297 32.68 46.59 30.06
C LYS A 297 31.80 45.36 29.90
N GLU A 298 30.51 45.59 29.81
CA GLU A 298 29.58 44.53 29.38
C GLU A 298 30.09 43.91 28.05
N GLY A 299 30.18 42.56 27.98
CA GLY A 299 30.76 41.83 26.87
C GLY A 299 32.28 41.55 26.96
N THR A 300 33.01 42.12 27.98
CA THR A 300 34.42 41.79 28.20
C THR A 300 34.56 40.35 28.66
N ALA A 301 35.53 39.60 28.11
CA ALA A 301 35.79 38.21 28.50
C ALA A 301 36.37 38.16 29.93
N ILE A 302 35.77 37.34 30.80
CA ILE A 302 36.16 37.15 32.21
C ILE A 302 37.00 35.87 32.37
N PHE A 303 36.57 34.78 31.76
CA PHE A 303 37.31 33.51 31.77
C PHE A 303 37.07 32.72 30.49
N THR A 304 37.93 31.74 30.21
CA THR A 304 37.76 30.77 29.14
C THR A 304 37.28 29.45 29.73
N ILE A 305 36.41 28.79 28.97
CA ILE A 305 35.85 27.47 29.27
C ILE A 305 36.72 26.41 28.61
N THR A 306 36.95 25.26 29.29
CA THR A 306 37.66 24.12 28.67
C THR A 306 36.94 23.64 27.44
N ALA A 307 37.67 23.09 26.45
CA ALA A 307 37.09 22.58 25.22
C ALA A 307 36.03 21.50 25.51
N GLU A 308 36.34 20.60 26.44
CA GLU A 308 35.43 19.50 26.82
C GLU A 308 34.10 20.03 27.43
N SER A 309 34.19 20.98 28.36
CA SER A 309 32.98 21.57 28.98
C SER A 309 32.16 22.37 27.97
N TYR A 310 32.83 23.06 27.05
CA TYR A 310 32.16 23.80 25.98
C TYR A 310 31.40 22.86 25.01
N GLU A 311 32.05 21.80 24.54
CA GLU A 311 31.40 20.78 23.68
C GLU A 311 30.25 20.10 24.40
N LYS A 312 30.41 19.72 25.68
CA LYS A 312 29.34 19.13 26.47
C LYS A 312 28.16 20.08 26.66
N MET A 313 28.43 21.37 26.83
CA MET A 313 27.38 22.39 26.92
C MET A 313 26.62 22.53 25.61
N LEU A 314 27.31 22.54 24.46
CA LEU A 314 26.68 22.66 23.14
C LEU A 314 25.91 21.40 22.74
N ARG A 315 26.41 20.22 23.12
CA ARG A 315 25.78 18.94 22.76
C ARG A 315 24.27 18.88 23.08
N THR A 316 23.87 19.41 24.23
CA THR A 316 22.45 19.46 24.60
C THR A 316 21.60 20.26 23.60
N TYR A 317 22.16 21.34 23.06
CA TYR A 317 21.48 22.17 22.07
C TYR A 317 21.52 21.52 20.69
N GLU A 318 22.61 20.85 20.33
CA GLU A 318 22.74 20.06 19.10
C GLU A 318 21.74 18.90 19.09
N ASP A 319 21.66 18.15 20.19
CA ASP A 319 20.68 17.07 20.35
C ASP A 319 19.22 17.59 20.20
N ASN A 320 18.93 18.78 20.72
CA ASN A 320 17.62 19.40 20.56
C ASN A 320 17.33 19.76 19.10
N VAL A 321 18.33 20.27 18.36
CA VAL A 321 18.20 20.57 16.93
C VAL A 321 17.98 19.28 16.15
N ASP A 322 18.71 18.22 16.43
CA ASP A 322 18.58 16.95 15.72
C ASP A 322 17.23 16.28 16.01
N ASN A 323 16.79 16.28 17.27
CA ASN A 323 15.45 15.83 17.63
C ASN A 323 14.34 16.65 16.94
N ALA A 324 14.55 17.96 16.75
CA ALA A 324 13.59 18.81 16.05
C ALA A 324 13.57 18.50 14.54
N LYS A 325 14.75 18.23 13.92
CA LYS A 325 14.84 17.78 12.52
C LYS A 325 14.11 16.47 12.29
N GLU A 326 14.30 15.48 13.17
CA GLU A 326 13.57 14.21 13.09
C GLU A 326 12.06 14.40 13.16
N ARG A 327 11.60 15.34 14.00
CA ARG A 327 10.16 15.68 14.08
C ARG A 327 9.63 16.29 12.78
N VAL A 328 10.44 17.13 12.12
CA VAL A 328 10.09 17.71 10.80
C VAL A 328 10.00 16.60 9.76
N GLU A 329 10.99 15.71 9.68
CA GLU A 329 11.00 14.58 8.75
C GLU A 329 9.78 13.68 8.96
N ASN A 330 9.50 13.27 10.20
CA ASN A 330 8.34 12.47 10.53
C ASN A 330 7.01 13.15 10.19
N ALA A 331 6.91 14.47 10.38
CA ALA A 331 5.73 15.24 10.02
C ALA A 331 5.59 15.35 8.49
N GLN A 332 6.69 15.43 7.76
CA GLN A 332 6.71 15.45 6.31
C GLN A 332 6.25 14.12 5.70
N LEU A 333 6.75 13.01 6.22
CA LEU A 333 6.29 11.67 5.81
C LEU A 333 4.79 11.47 6.06
N LYS A 334 4.27 11.99 7.17
CA LYS A 334 2.81 11.96 7.44
C LYS A 334 2.03 12.80 6.44
N LEU A 335 2.53 13.97 6.07
CA LEU A 335 1.89 14.82 5.07
C LEU A 335 1.87 14.15 3.69
N GLU A 336 2.98 13.52 3.29
CA GLU A 336 3.09 12.77 2.04
C GLU A 336 2.10 11.60 2.02
N SER A 337 2.06 10.80 3.08
CA SER A 337 1.09 9.70 3.21
C SER A 337 -0.37 10.17 3.17
N ALA A 338 -0.67 11.32 3.79
CA ALA A 338 -2.01 11.91 3.73
C ALA A 338 -2.37 12.38 2.32
N ASN A 339 -1.42 12.97 1.57
CA ASN A 339 -1.61 13.35 0.17
C ASN A 339 -1.87 12.13 -0.72
N GLU A 340 -1.05 11.07 -0.62
CA GLU A 340 -1.25 9.82 -1.36
C GLU A 340 -2.61 9.16 -1.03
N SER A 341 -3.09 9.35 0.19
CA SER A 341 -4.39 8.82 0.61
C SER A 341 -5.53 9.54 -0.12
N ILE A 342 -5.43 10.84 -0.37
CA ILE A 342 -6.46 11.62 -1.09
C ILE A 342 -6.63 11.12 -2.52
N ASP A 343 -5.56 10.78 -3.21
CA ASP A 343 -5.61 10.30 -4.60
C ASP A 343 -6.44 9.02 -4.73
N LYS A 344 -6.48 8.19 -3.68
CA LYS A 344 -7.25 6.94 -3.64
C LYS A 344 -8.77 7.15 -3.58
N TYR A 345 -9.23 8.38 -3.27
CA TYR A 345 -10.64 8.75 -3.26
C TYR A 345 -11.17 9.12 -4.65
N THR A 346 -10.28 9.28 -5.64
CA THR A 346 -10.62 9.44 -7.04
C THR A 346 -10.26 8.16 -7.79
N ILE A 347 -11.27 7.48 -8.30
CA ILE A 347 -11.10 6.19 -8.97
C ILE A 347 -11.31 6.41 -10.45
N SER A 348 -10.27 6.12 -11.24
CA SER A 348 -10.27 6.25 -12.69
C SER A 348 -10.16 4.89 -13.39
N SER A 349 -10.47 4.88 -14.68
CA SER A 349 -10.32 3.69 -15.52
C SER A 349 -8.83 3.45 -15.84
N PRO A 350 -8.28 2.25 -15.58
CA PRO A 350 -6.90 1.92 -15.94
C PRO A 350 -6.72 1.62 -17.43
N ILE A 351 -7.83 1.37 -18.16
CA ILE A 351 -7.84 1.04 -19.57
C ILE A 351 -8.90 1.86 -20.32
N GLU A 352 -8.72 1.99 -21.63
CA GLU A 352 -9.81 2.35 -22.53
C GLU A 352 -10.73 1.15 -22.71
N GLY A 353 -12.04 1.34 -22.65
CA GLY A 353 -12.98 0.23 -22.80
C GLY A 353 -14.44 0.62 -22.65
N GLN A 354 -15.28 -0.40 -22.52
CA GLN A 354 -16.71 -0.25 -22.29
C GLN A 354 -17.09 -0.72 -20.89
N VAL A 355 -17.93 0.05 -20.20
CA VAL A 355 -18.46 -0.32 -18.88
C VAL A 355 -19.47 -1.45 -19.02
N ILE A 356 -19.20 -2.57 -18.40
CA ILE A 356 -20.09 -3.75 -18.42
C ILE A 356 -20.96 -3.83 -17.18
N THR A 357 -20.40 -3.47 -16.02
CA THR A 357 -21.16 -3.43 -14.75
C THR A 357 -20.90 -2.13 -14.01
N LYS A 358 -21.91 -1.62 -13.31
CA LYS A 358 -21.86 -0.51 -12.37
C LYS A 358 -22.61 -0.92 -11.12
N ASN A 359 -21.90 -1.25 -10.05
CA ASN A 359 -22.48 -1.82 -8.84
C ASN A 359 -22.81 -0.78 -7.78
N TYR A 360 -22.26 0.45 -7.91
CA TYR A 360 -22.44 1.55 -6.98
C TYR A 360 -22.91 2.82 -7.69
N LYS A 361 -23.74 3.58 -7.03
CA LYS A 361 -24.26 4.87 -7.49
C LYS A 361 -24.00 5.96 -6.45
N VAL A 362 -24.21 7.20 -6.80
CA VAL A 362 -24.10 8.35 -5.90
C VAL A 362 -25.00 8.15 -4.68
N GLY A 363 -24.44 8.35 -3.48
CA GLY A 363 -25.06 8.12 -2.18
C GLY A 363 -24.83 6.73 -1.58
N ASP A 364 -24.29 5.78 -2.33
CA ASP A 364 -23.94 4.46 -1.79
C ASP A 364 -22.65 4.52 -0.96
N LYS A 365 -22.57 3.67 0.08
CA LYS A 365 -21.39 3.58 0.95
C LYS A 365 -20.54 2.37 0.60
N ILE A 366 -19.26 2.61 0.35
CA ILE A 366 -18.25 1.60 0.07
C ILE A 366 -17.54 1.24 1.37
N GLY A 367 -17.26 -0.05 1.59
CA GLY A 367 -16.47 -0.51 2.75
C GLY A 367 -17.19 -0.45 4.09
N SER A 368 -18.50 -0.20 4.12
CA SER A 368 -19.31 -0.32 5.33
C SER A 368 -19.48 -1.81 5.65
N ASN A 369 -19.02 -2.24 6.84
CA ASN A 369 -19.15 -3.58 7.41
C ASN A 369 -20.61 -4.10 7.39
N SER A 370 -21.10 -4.52 6.25
CA SER A 370 -22.23 -5.45 6.16
C SER A 370 -21.66 -6.83 5.88
N GLY A 371 -21.20 -7.48 6.91
CA GLY A 371 -21.02 -8.90 7.20
C GLY A 371 -20.96 -9.93 6.06
N LYS A 372 -20.49 -9.62 4.88
CA LYS A 372 -20.22 -10.55 3.79
C LYS A 372 -18.92 -10.16 3.09
N ASP A 373 -17.93 -11.00 3.31
CA ASP A 373 -16.72 -11.20 2.53
C ASP A 373 -15.71 -10.05 2.43
N ASN A 374 -14.51 -10.33 2.95
CA ASN A 374 -13.26 -9.63 2.70
C ASN A 374 -12.76 -9.77 1.23
N ALA A 375 -13.65 -9.92 0.26
CA ALA A 375 -13.32 -9.85 -1.14
C ALA A 375 -13.42 -8.38 -1.59
N SER A 376 -12.39 -7.88 -2.25
CA SER A 376 -12.34 -6.54 -2.81
C SER A 376 -13.64 -6.24 -3.56
N THR A 377 -14.44 -5.31 -3.05
CA THR A 377 -15.76 -5.02 -3.60
C THR A 377 -15.58 -4.39 -4.98
N THR A 378 -15.98 -5.11 -6.03
CA THR A 378 -15.93 -4.59 -7.39
C THR A 378 -16.96 -3.47 -7.54
N LEU A 379 -16.51 -2.28 -7.89
CA LEU A 379 -17.35 -1.11 -8.13
C LEU A 379 -17.93 -1.09 -9.53
N ALA A 380 -17.13 -1.42 -10.52
CA ALA A 380 -17.48 -1.51 -11.93
C ALA A 380 -16.56 -2.49 -12.64
N SER A 381 -16.99 -3.03 -13.77
CA SER A 381 -16.15 -3.82 -14.67
C SER A 381 -16.06 -3.14 -16.02
N ILE A 382 -14.84 -3.02 -16.55
CA ILE A 382 -14.54 -2.40 -17.85
C ILE A 382 -13.85 -3.45 -18.71
N TYR A 383 -14.34 -3.59 -19.93
CA TYR A 383 -13.80 -4.51 -20.92
C TYR A 383 -13.19 -3.75 -22.11
N ASP A 384 -11.98 -4.13 -22.50
CA ASP A 384 -11.43 -3.69 -23.77
C ASP A 384 -12.12 -4.48 -24.91
N MET A 385 -13.02 -3.77 -25.57
CA MET A 385 -13.83 -4.33 -26.66
C MET A 385 -13.13 -4.22 -28.03
N ASN A 386 -11.88 -3.79 -28.11
CA ASN A 386 -11.19 -3.61 -29.38
C ASN A 386 -10.79 -4.93 -30.02
N GLU A 387 -10.37 -5.90 -29.22
CA GLU A 387 -9.96 -7.23 -29.66
C GLU A 387 -10.65 -8.30 -28.83
N TYR A 388 -10.99 -9.42 -29.47
CA TYR A 388 -11.56 -10.58 -28.80
C TYR A 388 -10.60 -11.74 -28.85
N THR A 389 -10.54 -12.45 -27.74
CA THR A 389 -9.77 -13.68 -27.61
C THR A 389 -10.65 -14.78 -27.01
N PHE A 390 -10.24 -16.01 -27.12
CA PHE A 390 -10.82 -17.11 -26.36
C PHE A 390 -9.74 -18.16 -26.09
N LYS A 391 -9.98 -18.97 -25.09
CA LYS A 391 -9.11 -20.09 -24.75
C LYS A 391 -9.81 -21.38 -25.14
N MET A 392 -9.11 -22.23 -25.87
CA MET A 392 -9.53 -23.59 -26.16
C MET A 392 -8.57 -24.58 -25.51
N SER A 393 -9.11 -25.71 -25.06
CA SER A 393 -8.29 -26.79 -24.46
C SER A 393 -7.85 -27.76 -25.55
N VAL A 394 -6.57 -28.05 -25.62
CA VAL A 394 -5.98 -29.00 -26.58
C VAL A 394 -5.28 -30.11 -25.82
N ASP A 395 -5.48 -31.34 -26.28
CA ASP A 395 -4.87 -32.52 -25.66
C ASP A 395 -3.34 -32.56 -25.84
N GLU A 396 -2.65 -33.21 -24.90
CA GLU A 396 -1.18 -33.37 -24.90
C GLU A 396 -0.66 -34.00 -26.20
N VAL A 397 -1.43 -34.89 -26.83
CA VAL A 397 -1.03 -35.57 -28.07
C VAL A 397 -0.96 -34.62 -29.26
N ASP A 398 -1.81 -33.59 -29.28
CA ASP A 398 -1.94 -32.67 -30.41
C ASP A 398 -1.25 -31.32 -30.21
N ILE A 399 -0.95 -30.94 -28.95
CA ILE A 399 -0.33 -29.62 -28.66
C ILE A 399 1.03 -29.46 -29.35
N SER A 400 1.80 -30.54 -29.51
CA SER A 400 3.10 -30.52 -30.18
C SER A 400 3.02 -30.14 -31.67
N LYS A 401 1.84 -30.29 -32.28
CA LYS A 401 1.56 -30.00 -33.69
C LYS A 401 1.07 -28.56 -33.92
N ILE A 402 0.70 -27.86 -32.85
CA ILE A 402 0.15 -26.48 -32.90
C ILE A 402 1.27 -25.48 -32.76
N LYS A 403 1.18 -24.37 -33.50
CA LYS A 403 2.15 -23.29 -33.49
C LYS A 403 1.46 -21.93 -33.36
N VAL A 404 2.13 -21.02 -32.68
CA VAL A 404 1.69 -19.60 -32.65
C VAL A 404 1.63 -19.04 -34.08
N GLY A 405 0.57 -18.30 -34.41
CA GLY A 405 0.29 -17.76 -35.74
C GLY A 405 -0.53 -18.68 -36.63
N GLN A 406 -0.83 -19.90 -36.22
CA GLN A 406 -1.65 -20.85 -36.98
C GLN A 406 -3.10 -20.38 -37.09
N GLU A 407 -3.69 -20.53 -38.28
CA GLU A 407 -5.08 -20.15 -38.54
C GLU A 407 -6.07 -21.07 -37.80
N VAL A 408 -7.13 -20.44 -37.32
CA VAL A 408 -8.20 -21.09 -36.57
C VAL A 408 -9.53 -20.69 -37.19
N ARG A 409 -10.31 -21.66 -37.60
CA ARG A 409 -11.70 -21.48 -38.00
C ARG A 409 -12.59 -21.52 -36.75
N VAL A 410 -13.49 -20.55 -36.65
CA VAL A 410 -14.32 -20.36 -35.46
C VAL A 410 -15.79 -20.28 -35.89
N GLU A 411 -16.62 -21.07 -35.24
CA GLU A 411 -18.05 -21.14 -35.45
C GLU A 411 -18.79 -20.85 -34.15
N SER A 412 -19.93 -20.17 -34.25
CA SER A 412 -20.79 -19.89 -33.08
C SER A 412 -22.18 -20.45 -33.31
N GLU A 413 -22.73 -21.08 -32.29
CA GLU A 413 -24.12 -21.57 -32.35
C GLU A 413 -25.13 -20.42 -32.50
N ALA A 414 -24.78 -19.23 -32.02
CA ALA A 414 -25.63 -18.05 -32.15
C ALA A 414 -25.72 -17.53 -33.58
N PHE A 415 -24.70 -17.82 -34.44
CA PHE A 415 -24.57 -17.32 -35.80
C PHE A 415 -24.17 -18.46 -36.75
N LYS A 416 -25.05 -19.47 -36.91
CA LYS A 416 -24.74 -20.72 -37.62
C LYS A 416 -24.33 -20.56 -39.09
N ASP A 417 -24.75 -19.46 -39.72
CA ASP A 417 -24.41 -19.16 -41.13
C ASP A 417 -23.14 -18.37 -41.31
N LYS A 418 -22.42 -18.05 -40.20
CA LYS A 418 -21.19 -17.23 -40.23
C LYS A 418 -20.01 -18.02 -39.67
N THR A 419 -18.95 -18.03 -40.41
CA THR A 419 -17.65 -18.54 -39.98
C THR A 419 -16.72 -17.36 -39.74
N TYR A 420 -16.07 -17.35 -38.59
CA TYR A 420 -15.06 -16.36 -38.21
C TYR A 420 -13.68 -16.99 -38.32
N THR A 421 -12.68 -16.17 -38.44
CA THR A 421 -11.26 -16.57 -38.47
C THR A 421 -10.51 -15.95 -37.31
N GLY A 422 -9.49 -16.65 -36.88
CA GLY A 422 -8.58 -16.19 -35.85
C GLY A 422 -7.22 -16.84 -35.98
N LYS A 423 -6.33 -16.47 -35.09
CA LYS A 423 -4.96 -17.02 -35.04
C LYS A 423 -4.59 -17.42 -33.65
N VAL A 424 -3.83 -18.51 -33.53
CA VAL A 424 -3.21 -18.90 -32.28
C VAL A 424 -2.26 -17.78 -31.84
N SER A 425 -2.57 -17.11 -30.73
CA SER A 425 -1.75 -16.02 -30.17
C SER A 425 -0.80 -16.51 -29.10
N ASN A 426 -1.19 -17.51 -28.31
CA ASN A 426 -0.38 -18.06 -27.24
C ASN A 426 -0.73 -19.54 -26.96
N ILE A 427 0.26 -20.30 -26.55
CA ILE A 427 0.14 -21.68 -26.10
C ILE A 427 0.65 -21.72 -24.66
N SER A 428 -0.22 -22.09 -23.70
CA SER A 428 0.19 -22.20 -22.30
C SER A 428 1.23 -23.32 -22.13
N LEU A 429 2.25 -23.07 -21.34
CA LEU A 429 3.20 -24.09 -20.89
C LEU A 429 2.69 -24.87 -19.68
N GLU A 430 1.63 -24.39 -19.04
CA GLU A 430 0.98 -25.03 -17.91
C GLU A 430 -0.22 -25.82 -18.39
N SER A 431 -0.25 -27.14 -18.08
CA SER A 431 -1.37 -28.00 -18.39
C SER A 431 -2.44 -27.94 -17.30
N THR A 432 -3.68 -28.15 -17.69
CA THR A 432 -4.79 -28.39 -16.77
C THR A 432 -5.16 -29.87 -16.85
N SER A 433 -5.14 -30.56 -15.72
CA SER A 433 -5.54 -31.97 -15.66
C SER A 433 -6.96 -32.09 -15.12
N ASN A 434 -7.84 -32.71 -15.88
CA ASN A 434 -9.19 -33.04 -15.45
C ASN A 434 -9.45 -34.53 -15.72
N ASN A 435 -9.84 -35.29 -14.69
CA ASN A 435 -10.11 -36.73 -14.75
C ASN A 435 -8.97 -37.56 -15.40
N GLY A 436 -7.70 -37.17 -15.19
CA GLY A 436 -6.53 -37.88 -15.71
C GLY A 436 -6.18 -37.57 -17.17
N VAL A 437 -6.87 -36.65 -17.81
CA VAL A 437 -6.54 -36.15 -19.14
C VAL A 437 -5.86 -34.78 -18.99
N SER A 438 -4.63 -34.65 -19.52
CA SER A 438 -3.88 -33.39 -19.52
C SER A 438 -4.21 -32.59 -20.78
N THR A 439 -4.69 -31.38 -20.59
CA THR A 439 -4.95 -30.44 -21.68
C THR A 439 -4.16 -29.16 -21.50
N TYR A 440 -3.81 -28.51 -22.59
CA TYR A 440 -3.08 -27.25 -22.64
C TYR A 440 -3.97 -26.15 -23.16
N PRO A 441 -4.16 -25.04 -22.42
CA PRO A 441 -4.88 -23.89 -22.92
C PRO A 441 -4.16 -23.23 -24.08
N VAL A 442 -4.84 -23.11 -25.21
CA VAL A 442 -4.40 -22.38 -26.40
C VAL A 442 -5.25 -21.11 -26.53
N THR A 443 -4.62 -19.96 -26.51
CA THR A 443 -5.32 -18.68 -26.70
C THR A 443 -5.37 -18.33 -28.16
N VAL A 444 -6.56 -18.07 -28.64
CA VAL A 444 -6.83 -17.67 -30.03
C VAL A 444 -7.30 -16.21 -30.03
N LYS A 445 -6.70 -15.40 -30.88
CA LYS A 445 -7.14 -14.03 -31.17
C LYS A 445 -7.99 -14.06 -32.43
N LEU A 446 -9.18 -13.48 -32.39
CA LEU A 446 -10.03 -13.30 -33.57
C LEU A 446 -9.47 -12.22 -34.47
N ASP A 447 -9.50 -12.45 -35.80
CA ASP A 447 -9.11 -11.43 -36.80
C ASP A 447 -10.17 -10.32 -36.85
N GLU A 448 -11.44 -10.69 -36.77
CA GLU A 448 -12.57 -9.77 -36.73
C GLU A 448 -13.59 -10.21 -35.67
N LYS A 449 -14.08 -9.26 -34.89
CA LYS A 449 -15.07 -9.52 -33.83
C LYS A 449 -16.48 -9.76 -34.36
N GLY A 450 -16.82 -9.20 -35.53
CA GLY A 450 -18.14 -9.33 -36.13
C GLY A 450 -19.26 -8.96 -35.15
N GLU A 451 -20.25 -9.87 -35.01
CA GLU A 451 -21.39 -9.76 -34.10
C GLU A 451 -21.19 -10.56 -32.80
N LEU A 452 -20.02 -11.16 -32.61
CA LEU A 452 -19.70 -11.91 -31.40
C LEU A 452 -19.59 -10.96 -30.20
N LEU A 453 -20.02 -11.44 -29.03
CA LEU A 453 -19.94 -10.71 -27.77
C LEU A 453 -19.17 -11.55 -26.74
N PRO A 454 -18.44 -10.90 -25.82
CA PRO A 454 -17.84 -11.58 -24.67
C PRO A 454 -18.88 -12.42 -23.90
N GLY A 455 -18.50 -13.64 -23.52
CA GLY A 455 -19.38 -14.60 -22.87
C GLY A 455 -20.07 -15.57 -23.83
N MET A 456 -19.99 -15.38 -25.17
CA MET A 456 -20.53 -16.33 -26.13
C MET A 456 -19.62 -17.56 -26.26
N ASN A 457 -20.24 -18.74 -26.38
CA ASN A 457 -19.54 -19.98 -26.68
C ASN A 457 -19.23 -20.08 -28.16
N VAL A 458 -18.07 -20.59 -28.49
CA VAL A 458 -17.61 -20.85 -29.85
C VAL A 458 -16.97 -22.22 -29.96
N GLN A 459 -17.10 -22.83 -31.14
CA GLN A 459 -16.40 -24.03 -31.53
C GLN A 459 -15.23 -23.61 -32.43
N ALA A 460 -14.03 -24.01 -32.07
CA ALA A 460 -12.81 -23.65 -32.81
C ALA A 460 -12.18 -24.90 -33.43
N TYR A 461 -11.64 -24.74 -34.64
CA TYR A 461 -10.96 -25.78 -35.40
C TYR A 461 -9.59 -25.28 -35.82
N ILE A 462 -8.54 -25.92 -35.34
CA ILE A 462 -7.14 -25.65 -35.74
C ILE A 462 -6.73 -26.65 -36.80
N LEU A 463 -6.37 -26.15 -37.98
CA LEU A 463 -5.89 -26.99 -39.05
C LEU A 463 -4.46 -27.46 -38.75
N LEU A 464 -4.27 -28.77 -38.54
CA LEU A 464 -2.95 -29.36 -38.31
C LEU A 464 -2.18 -29.65 -39.59
N GLY A 465 -2.91 -29.97 -40.66
CA GLY A 465 -2.33 -30.25 -41.96
C GLY A 465 -3.38 -30.54 -43.01
N THR A 466 -3.00 -30.34 -44.26
CA THR A 466 -3.84 -30.65 -45.45
C THR A 466 -3.02 -31.49 -46.41
N SER A 467 -3.57 -32.58 -46.91
CA SER A 467 -3.01 -33.37 -47.99
C SER A 467 -4.03 -33.44 -49.14
N LYS A 468 -3.61 -33.01 -50.32
CA LYS A 468 -4.49 -32.93 -51.49
C LYS A 468 -4.32 -34.15 -52.37
N ASN A 469 -5.42 -34.68 -52.89
CA ASN A 469 -5.45 -35.77 -53.85
C ASN A 469 -4.63 -36.98 -53.40
N THR A 470 -4.70 -37.33 -52.10
CA THR A 470 -3.99 -38.46 -51.48
C THR A 470 -4.87 -39.70 -51.38
N LEU A 471 -4.26 -40.88 -51.31
CA LEU A 471 -4.99 -42.12 -51.08
C LEU A 471 -5.56 -42.15 -49.67
N CYS A 472 -6.85 -42.39 -49.54
CA CYS A 472 -7.52 -42.45 -48.26
C CYS A 472 -8.37 -43.71 -48.09
N ILE A 473 -8.37 -44.18 -46.85
CA ILE A 473 -9.29 -45.23 -46.40
C ILE A 473 -10.15 -44.71 -45.27
N PRO A 474 -11.37 -45.28 -45.08
CA PRO A 474 -12.15 -45.00 -43.88
C PRO A 474 -11.36 -45.33 -42.60
N SER A 475 -11.49 -44.54 -41.55
CA SER A 475 -10.76 -44.74 -40.26
C SER A 475 -10.99 -46.14 -39.67
N GLY A 476 -12.20 -46.69 -39.82
CA GLY A 476 -12.58 -48.04 -39.39
C GLY A 476 -11.96 -49.19 -40.21
N ALA A 477 -11.24 -48.89 -41.31
CA ALA A 477 -10.50 -49.90 -42.09
C ALA A 477 -9.09 -50.11 -41.57
N LEU A 478 -8.58 -49.22 -40.73
CA LEU A 478 -7.21 -49.32 -40.17
C LEU A 478 -7.26 -50.22 -38.92
N MET A 479 -6.60 -51.36 -38.99
CA MET A 479 -6.50 -52.35 -37.91
C MET A 479 -5.28 -52.05 -37.00
N ARG A 480 -5.26 -52.70 -35.85
CA ARG A 480 -4.10 -52.59 -34.92
C ARG A 480 -2.80 -53.00 -35.59
N GLY A 481 -1.74 -52.25 -35.39
CA GLY A 481 -0.40 -52.53 -35.98
C GLY A 481 -0.23 -51.91 -37.38
N ASN A 482 -1.02 -50.92 -37.76
CA ASN A 482 -1.01 -50.28 -39.08
C ASN A 482 -1.23 -51.25 -40.23
N GLN A 483 -2.18 -52.17 -40.06
CA GLN A 483 -2.55 -53.14 -41.08
C GLN A 483 -3.94 -52.79 -41.64
N VAL A 484 -4.14 -53.17 -42.90
CA VAL A 484 -5.44 -53.04 -43.61
C VAL A 484 -5.73 -54.37 -44.26
N TYR A 485 -6.96 -54.81 -44.19
CA TYR A 485 -7.39 -56.05 -44.84
C TYR A 485 -7.87 -55.73 -46.24
N VAL A 486 -7.07 -56.15 -47.24
CA VAL A 486 -7.32 -55.93 -48.67
C VAL A 486 -7.99 -57.18 -49.27
N GLN A 487 -9.04 -56.99 -50.06
CA GLN A 487 -9.72 -58.09 -50.73
C GLN A 487 -8.77 -58.87 -51.64
N ASP A 488 -8.65 -60.19 -51.40
CA ASP A 488 -7.88 -61.11 -52.22
C ASP A 488 -8.66 -62.43 -52.36
N LYS A 489 -9.24 -62.65 -53.52
CA LYS A 489 -10.06 -63.80 -53.85
C LYS A 489 -9.31 -65.15 -53.81
N SER A 490 -8.00 -65.11 -53.78
CA SER A 490 -7.17 -66.33 -53.67
C SER A 490 -7.04 -66.88 -52.26
N VAL A 491 -7.42 -66.07 -51.25
CA VAL A 491 -7.37 -66.44 -49.83
C VAL A 491 -8.67 -67.18 -49.45
N THR A 492 -8.59 -68.53 -49.45
CA THR A 492 -9.75 -69.41 -49.16
C THR A 492 -9.76 -69.93 -47.74
N THR A 493 -8.71 -69.69 -46.95
CA THR A 493 -8.63 -70.07 -45.53
C THR A 493 -8.10 -68.90 -44.74
N THR A 494 -8.52 -68.75 -43.50
CA THR A 494 -8.06 -67.70 -42.62
C THR A 494 -7.15 -68.32 -41.52
N ASP A 495 -6.12 -67.60 -41.15
CA ASP A 495 -5.26 -67.91 -40.05
C ASP A 495 -5.45 -66.84 -38.98
N GLY A 496 -6.55 -66.94 -38.22
CA GLY A 496 -6.85 -66.05 -37.11
C GLY A 496 -7.88 -64.97 -37.41
N ILE A 497 -7.51 -63.64 -37.22
CA ILE A 497 -8.44 -62.51 -37.19
C ILE A 497 -8.79 -61.97 -38.60
N VAL A 498 -8.03 -62.34 -39.63
CA VAL A 498 -8.21 -61.83 -41.00
C VAL A 498 -9.44 -62.53 -41.64
N PRO A 499 -10.44 -61.81 -42.16
CA PRO A 499 -11.61 -62.42 -42.80
C PRO A 499 -11.25 -63.24 -44.05
N ILE A 500 -12.01 -64.30 -44.37
CA ILE A 500 -11.85 -65.08 -45.57
C ILE A 500 -12.06 -64.15 -46.82
N GLY A 501 -11.19 -64.30 -47.83
CA GLY A 501 -11.19 -63.42 -49.00
C GLY A 501 -10.45 -62.10 -48.84
N PHE A 502 -9.69 -61.94 -47.75
CA PHE A 502 -8.85 -60.77 -47.49
C PHE A 502 -7.43 -61.21 -47.07
N ARG A 503 -6.47 -60.34 -47.31
CA ARG A 503 -5.09 -60.45 -46.82
C ARG A 503 -4.72 -59.24 -46.01
N ALA A 504 -3.97 -59.38 -44.94
CA ALA A 504 -3.38 -58.27 -44.21
C ALA A 504 -2.26 -57.65 -45.01
N VAL A 505 -2.27 -56.31 -45.11
CA VAL A 505 -1.24 -55.49 -45.77
C VAL A 505 -0.79 -54.45 -44.79
N ASP A 506 0.52 -54.38 -44.52
CA ASP A 506 1.14 -53.33 -43.74
C ASP A 506 1.07 -52.02 -44.51
N VAL A 507 0.61 -50.95 -43.88
CA VAL A 507 0.51 -49.64 -44.50
C VAL A 507 1.27 -48.59 -43.70
N THR A 508 1.75 -47.58 -44.41
CA THR A 508 2.27 -46.36 -43.77
C THR A 508 1.19 -45.29 -43.86
N THR A 509 0.77 -44.79 -42.71
CA THR A 509 -0.26 -43.78 -42.62
C THR A 509 0.32 -42.38 -42.57
N GLY A 510 -0.44 -41.40 -43.09
CA GLY A 510 -0.16 -39.98 -43.03
C GLY A 510 -1.16 -39.24 -42.11
N LEU A 511 -1.80 -38.18 -42.65
CA LEU A 511 -2.82 -37.44 -41.95
C LEU A 511 -4.06 -38.30 -41.68
N ALA A 512 -4.71 -38.07 -40.56
CA ALA A 512 -5.95 -38.71 -40.17
C ALA A 512 -6.96 -37.67 -39.65
N ASN A 513 -8.25 -37.93 -39.90
CA ASN A 513 -9.35 -37.23 -39.28
C ASN A 513 -10.40 -38.24 -38.78
N ALA A 514 -11.54 -37.77 -38.29
CA ALA A 514 -12.59 -38.63 -37.74
C ALA A 514 -13.06 -39.69 -38.72
N ASN A 515 -13.05 -39.44 -40.01
CA ASN A 515 -13.67 -40.29 -41.05
C ASN A 515 -12.68 -41.08 -41.88
N TYR A 516 -11.47 -40.55 -42.11
CA TYR A 516 -10.50 -41.07 -43.07
C TYR A 516 -9.05 -41.01 -42.54
N VAL A 517 -8.24 -41.94 -43.07
CA VAL A 517 -6.79 -41.99 -42.84
C VAL A 517 -6.08 -41.96 -44.20
N GLU A 518 -5.09 -41.10 -44.34
CA GLU A 518 -4.20 -41.02 -45.48
C GLU A 518 -3.26 -42.23 -45.52
N ILE A 519 -3.08 -42.78 -46.66
CA ILE A 519 -2.14 -43.87 -46.91
C ILE A 519 -1.00 -43.41 -47.77
N LEU A 520 0.20 -43.40 -47.21
CA LEU A 520 1.43 -43.01 -47.91
C LEU A 520 2.06 -44.14 -48.70
N SER A 521 1.90 -45.41 -48.25
CA SER A 521 2.38 -46.59 -48.93
C SER A 521 1.62 -47.87 -48.48
N GLY A 522 1.62 -48.88 -49.31
CA GLY A 522 1.05 -50.18 -49.01
C GLY A 522 -0.24 -50.49 -49.78
N LEU A 523 -0.94 -49.47 -50.30
CA LEU A 523 -2.16 -49.65 -51.07
C LEU A 523 -2.11 -48.89 -52.39
N SER A 524 -2.94 -49.31 -53.34
CA SER A 524 -3.15 -48.69 -54.64
C SER A 524 -4.59 -48.15 -54.77
N GLU A 525 -4.78 -47.17 -55.61
CA GLU A 525 -6.14 -46.66 -55.93
C GLU A 525 -7.00 -47.77 -56.53
N GLY A 526 -8.19 -47.94 -56.02
CA GLY A 526 -9.14 -48.98 -56.44
C GLY A 526 -9.00 -50.30 -55.65
N ASP A 527 -7.99 -50.41 -54.76
CA ASP A 527 -7.97 -51.57 -53.84
C ASP A 527 -9.22 -51.56 -52.97
N LYS A 528 -9.72 -52.76 -52.63
CA LYS A 528 -10.91 -52.94 -51.81
C LYS A 528 -10.53 -53.33 -50.41
N VAL A 529 -10.90 -52.47 -49.44
CA VAL A 529 -10.53 -52.64 -48.04
C VAL A 529 -11.74 -52.99 -47.19
N TYR A 530 -11.52 -53.89 -46.23
CA TYR A 530 -12.52 -54.27 -45.22
C TYR A 530 -12.68 -53.19 -44.15
N VAL A 531 -13.92 -52.83 -43.87
CA VAL A 531 -14.25 -51.88 -42.79
C VAL A 531 -15.09 -52.63 -41.77
N GLU A 532 -14.63 -52.72 -40.54
CA GLU A 532 -15.41 -53.31 -39.46
C GLU A 532 -16.61 -52.38 -39.16
N SER A 533 -17.84 -52.90 -39.37
CA SER A 533 -19.07 -52.14 -39.01
C SER A 533 -19.14 -52.07 -37.50
N ALA A 534 -19.05 -50.90 -36.92
CA ALA A 534 -19.49 -50.71 -35.55
C ALA A 534 -20.98 -51.07 -35.48
N SER A 535 -21.32 -52.15 -34.74
CA SER A 535 -22.72 -52.53 -34.51
C SER A 535 -23.44 -51.35 -33.82
N SER A 536 -24.31 -50.68 -34.54
CA SER A 536 -25.26 -49.72 -33.98
C SER A 536 -26.40 -50.51 -33.32
N ASP A 537 -26.16 -51.03 -32.13
CA ASP A 537 -27.22 -51.41 -31.19
C ASP A 537 -27.45 -50.24 -30.23
N MET A 538 -28.21 -49.27 -30.66
CA MET A 538 -29.07 -48.45 -29.79
C MET A 538 -30.46 -48.46 -30.38
N GLU A 539 -31.30 -49.39 -29.85
CA GLU A 539 -32.75 -49.27 -29.92
C GLU A 539 -33.15 -47.90 -29.35
N GLU A 540 -33.92 -47.16 -30.17
CA GLU A 540 -34.70 -46.03 -29.70
C GLU A 540 -35.73 -46.55 -28.67
N GLY A 541 -35.38 -46.45 -27.39
CA GLY A 541 -36.30 -46.58 -26.28
C GLY A 541 -37.07 -45.26 -26.12
N GLU A 542 -38.33 -45.25 -26.57
CA GLU A 542 -39.31 -44.24 -26.19
C GLU A 542 -39.32 -44.09 -24.66
N MET A 543 -38.89 -42.98 -24.14
CA MET A 543 -39.15 -42.56 -22.75
C MET A 543 -40.48 -41.84 -22.70
N GLU A 544 -41.54 -42.58 -22.30
CA GLU A 544 -42.79 -42.01 -21.83
C GLU A 544 -42.52 -41.12 -20.60
N TYR A 545 -42.80 -39.83 -20.72
CA TYR A 545 -42.87 -38.90 -19.62
C TYR A 545 -44.09 -39.18 -18.76
N TYR A 546 -43.89 -39.65 -17.55
CA TYR A 546 -44.88 -39.58 -16.48
C TYR A 546 -44.82 -38.22 -15.81
N GLU A 547 -45.81 -37.38 -16.08
CA GLU A 547 -46.16 -36.26 -15.22
C GLU A 547 -46.67 -36.79 -13.88
N GLY A 548 -45.96 -36.49 -12.82
CA GLY A 548 -46.38 -36.71 -11.44
C GLY A 548 -46.63 -35.36 -10.76
N GLU A 549 -47.89 -34.96 -10.71
CA GLU A 549 -48.40 -33.95 -9.79
C GLU A 549 -48.24 -34.38 -8.34
N GLY A 550 -47.98 -33.41 -7.51
CA GLY A 550 -48.15 -33.45 -6.05
C GLY A 550 -47.06 -32.71 -5.30
N GLY A 551 -47.20 -31.47 -4.89
CA GLY A 551 -48.03 -30.99 -3.77
C GLY A 551 -47.30 -31.15 -2.45
N TYR A 552 -46.72 -30.10 -2.02
CA TYR A 552 -46.69 -29.33 -0.76
C TYR A 552 -45.48 -28.42 -0.68
#